data_e5eea4dc82392ad4e99b48be2d4f5690
#
_entry.id   e5eea4dc82392ad4e99b48be2d4f5690
#
_cell.length_a   1.000
_cell.length_b   1.000
_cell.length_c   1.000
_cell.angle_alpha   90.00
_cell.angle_beta   90.00
_cell.angle_gamma   90.00
#
_symmetry.space_group_name_H-M   'P 1'
#
loop_
_entity.id
_entity.type
_entity.pdbx_description
1 polymer ?
#
loop_
_entity_poly.entity_id
_entity_poly.type
_entity_poly.pdbx_seq_one_letter_code
_entity_poly.pdbx_strand_id
1 'polypeptide(L)'
;MQLSEDQIIKLAPDAASVKAGKGLASAAKWVLRGASDRALWGHCQGSGKNPYQTQVDLQNIAFKCSCPSHKFPCKHSLGLLFLHASRPDL
;
A
#
# COMPACT_ATOMS: atom_id res chain seq x y z
N MET A 1 0.83 -2.21 15.12
CA MET A 1 -0.64 -2.31 14.91
C MET A 1 -0.91 -2.76 13.49
N GLN A 2 -1.84 -3.67 13.32
CA GLN A 2 -2.17 -4.22 12.01
C GLN A 2 -3.62 -3.93 11.67
N LEU A 3 -3.84 -3.39 10.48
CA LEU A 3 -5.19 -3.09 9.99
C LEU A 3 -5.81 -4.33 9.35
N SER A 4 -7.10 -4.56 9.60
CA SER A 4 -7.85 -5.61 8.92
C SER A 4 -8.19 -5.16 7.49
N GLU A 5 -8.57 -6.11 6.65
CA GLU A 5 -8.99 -5.81 5.29
C GLU A 5 -10.15 -4.81 5.27
N ASP A 6 -11.13 -5.00 6.14
CA ASP A 6 -12.28 -4.09 6.22
C ASP A 6 -11.86 -2.67 6.60
N GLN A 7 -10.90 -2.53 7.52
CA GLN A 7 -10.39 -1.22 7.90
C GLN A 7 -9.68 -0.54 6.74
N ILE A 8 -8.93 -1.31 5.95
CA ILE A 8 -8.23 -0.78 4.78
C ILE A 8 -9.23 -0.31 3.73
N ILE A 9 -10.29 -1.08 3.50
CA ILE A 9 -11.33 -0.72 2.55
C ILE A 9 -11.97 0.62 2.93
N LYS A 10 -12.19 0.85 4.22
CA LYS A 10 -12.76 2.12 4.69
C LYS A 10 -11.84 3.32 4.48
N LEU A 11 -10.55 3.10 4.36
CA LEU A 11 -9.59 4.18 4.11
C LEU A 11 -9.57 4.59 2.64
N ALA A 12 -10.03 3.73 1.73
CA ALA A 12 -9.96 3.98 0.30
C ALA A 12 -10.90 5.10 -0.13
N PRO A 13 -10.48 5.94 -1.10
CA PRO A 13 -11.33 7.04 -1.58
C PRO A 13 -12.54 6.56 -2.40
N ASP A 14 -12.46 5.37 -3.03
CA ASP A 14 -13.55 4.83 -3.83
C ASP A 14 -13.36 3.32 -4.06
N ALA A 15 -14.39 2.69 -4.65
CA ALA A 15 -14.36 1.26 -4.93
C ALA A 15 -13.31 0.88 -5.99
N ALA A 16 -13.08 1.76 -6.95
CA ALA A 16 -12.06 1.51 -7.98
C ALA A 16 -10.67 1.44 -7.36
N SER A 17 -10.40 2.29 -6.37
CA SER A 17 -9.13 2.27 -5.65
C SER A 17 -8.95 0.99 -4.84
N VAL A 18 -10.03 0.48 -4.24
CA VAL A 18 -10.00 -0.81 -3.53
C VAL A 18 -9.61 -1.92 -4.50
N LYS A 19 -10.26 -1.98 -5.65
CA LYS A 19 -9.99 -3.02 -6.64
C LYS A 19 -8.54 -2.94 -7.15
N ALA A 20 -8.08 -1.73 -7.47
CA ALA A 20 -6.71 -1.52 -7.95
C ALA A 20 -5.70 -1.88 -6.87
N GLY A 21 -5.98 -1.52 -5.61
CA GLY A 21 -5.11 -1.85 -4.49
C GLY A 21 -4.98 -3.35 -4.27
N LYS A 22 -6.11 -4.07 -4.33
CA LYS A 22 -6.09 -5.52 -4.21
C LYS A 22 -5.28 -6.18 -5.33
N GLY A 23 -5.32 -5.60 -6.53
CA GLY A 23 -4.51 -6.09 -7.65
C GLY A 23 -3.01 -5.92 -7.43
N LEU A 24 -2.60 -5.01 -6.55
CA LEU A 24 -1.20 -4.79 -6.20
C LEU A 24 -0.79 -5.53 -4.93
N ALA A 25 -1.70 -6.26 -4.30
CA ALA A 25 -1.42 -6.99 -3.06
C ALA A 25 -0.74 -8.33 -3.35
N SER A 26 0.36 -8.28 -4.09
CA SER A 26 1.13 -9.45 -4.50
C SER A 26 2.62 -9.14 -4.32
N ALA A 27 3.35 -10.06 -3.71
CA ALA A 27 4.78 -9.89 -3.49
C ALA A 27 5.55 -9.64 -4.79
N ALA A 28 5.07 -10.19 -5.92
CA ALA A 28 5.71 -10.02 -7.21
C ALA A 28 5.68 -8.58 -7.74
N LYS A 29 4.76 -7.75 -7.24
CA LYS A 29 4.65 -6.36 -7.65
C LYS A 29 5.59 -5.43 -6.88
N TRP A 30 6.20 -5.93 -5.82
CA TRP A 30 7.02 -5.11 -4.93
C TRP A 30 8.47 -5.54 -5.02
N VAL A 31 9.32 -4.62 -5.50
CA VAL A 31 10.77 -4.84 -5.62
C VAL A 31 11.42 -4.93 -4.25
N LEU A 32 10.93 -4.11 -3.33
CA LEU A 32 11.44 -4.01 -1.97
C LEU A 32 10.27 -3.77 -1.02
N ARG A 33 10.29 -4.42 0.12
CA ARG A 33 9.30 -4.19 1.19
C ARG A 33 9.95 -4.27 2.55
N GLY A 34 9.41 -3.49 3.47
CA GLY A 34 9.82 -3.55 4.87
C GLY A 34 8.66 -3.14 5.77
N ALA A 35 8.76 -3.50 7.03
CA ALA A 35 7.73 -3.18 8.00
C ALA A 35 8.34 -3.07 9.39
N SER A 36 7.73 -2.20 10.22
CA SER A 36 8.03 -2.10 11.63
C SER A 36 6.70 -2.01 12.38
N ASP A 37 6.76 -1.88 13.70
CA ASP A 37 5.55 -1.72 14.52
C ASP A 37 4.75 -0.48 14.13
N ARG A 38 5.40 0.51 13.53
CA ARG A 38 4.81 1.83 13.29
C ARG A 38 4.63 2.17 11.83
N ALA A 39 5.28 1.46 10.91
CA ALA A 39 5.30 1.86 9.51
C ALA A 39 5.46 0.69 8.57
N LEU A 40 4.91 0.85 7.36
CA LEU A 40 5.18 0.00 6.22
C LEU A 40 5.85 0.83 5.14
N TRP A 41 6.74 0.21 4.37
CA TRP A 41 7.34 0.87 3.22
C TRP A 41 7.61 -0.14 2.13
N GLY A 42 7.69 0.34 0.90
CA GLY A 42 7.97 -0.54 -0.22
C GLY A 42 8.17 0.22 -1.52
N HIS A 43 8.80 -0.46 -2.47
CA HIS A 43 8.97 0.04 -3.83
C HIS A 43 8.13 -0.82 -4.76
N CYS A 44 7.07 -0.24 -5.30
CA CYS A 44 6.14 -0.94 -6.19
C CYS A 44 6.55 -0.76 -7.64
N GLN A 45 6.70 -1.87 -8.35
CA GLN A 45 7.04 -1.81 -9.77
C GLN A 45 5.83 -1.32 -10.57
N GLY A 46 6.01 -0.19 -11.24
CA GLY A 46 4.99 0.36 -12.12
C GLY A 46 5.37 0.20 -13.57
N SER A 47 4.70 0.94 -14.44
CA SER A 47 4.99 0.95 -15.87
C SER A 47 6.22 1.79 -16.21
N GLY A 48 6.68 2.61 -15.26
CA GLY A 48 7.82 3.49 -15.46
C GLY A 48 9.15 2.79 -15.22
N LYS A 49 10.22 3.54 -15.44
CA LYS A 49 11.57 3.04 -15.30
C LYS A 49 11.95 2.78 -13.84
N ASN A 50 11.50 3.65 -12.94
CA ASN A 50 11.80 3.55 -11.51
C ASN A 50 10.57 3.09 -10.74
N PRO A 51 10.74 2.22 -9.70
CA PRO A 51 9.62 1.84 -8.86
C PRO A 51 9.06 3.04 -8.10
N TYR A 52 7.77 3.00 -7.77
CA TYR A 52 7.16 4.00 -6.91
C TYR A 52 7.52 3.71 -5.46
N GLN A 53 7.96 4.73 -4.73
CA GLN A 53 8.31 4.63 -3.32
C GLN A 53 7.07 4.93 -2.49
N THR A 54 6.67 3.97 -1.67
CA THR A 54 5.43 4.04 -0.88
C THR A 54 5.74 3.87 0.60
N GLN A 55 5.15 4.71 1.44
CA GLN A 55 5.27 4.66 2.88
C GLN A 55 3.90 4.81 3.52
N VAL A 56 3.64 4.04 4.58
CA VAL A 56 2.42 4.13 5.37
C VAL A 56 2.81 4.24 6.84
N ASP A 57 2.34 5.28 7.51
CA ASP A 57 2.48 5.42 8.95
C ASP A 57 1.27 4.78 9.60
N LEU A 58 1.47 3.64 10.28
CA LEU A 58 0.39 2.88 10.91
C LEU A 58 -0.12 3.54 12.19
N GLN A 59 0.70 4.36 12.82
CA GLN A 59 0.33 5.00 14.07
C GLN A 59 -0.64 6.16 13.85
N ASN A 60 -0.37 6.98 12.84
CA ASN A 60 -1.17 8.17 12.55
C ASN A 60 -2.05 7.99 11.31
N ILE A 61 -1.99 6.84 10.67
CA ILE A 61 -2.70 6.53 9.42
C ILE A 61 -2.41 7.60 8.37
N ALA A 62 -1.12 7.75 8.05
CA ALA A 62 -0.66 8.69 7.05
C ALA A 62 0.02 7.95 5.90
N PHE A 63 -0.07 8.51 4.71
CA PHE A 63 0.40 7.86 3.49
C PHE A 63 1.29 8.79 2.69
N LYS A 64 2.31 8.21 2.05
CA LYS A 64 3.18 8.95 1.13
C LYS A 64 3.59 8.02 0.00
N CYS A 65 3.42 8.49 -1.23
CA CYS A 65 3.80 7.72 -2.41
C CYS A 65 4.30 8.66 -3.50
N SER A 66 5.34 8.24 -4.22
CA SER A 66 5.91 9.05 -5.30
C SER A 66 5.11 8.99 -6.60
N CYS A 67 4.03 8.21 -6.65
CA CYS A 67 3.21 8.11 -7.85
C CYS A 67 2.46 9.43 -8.15
N PRO A 68 2.06 9.65 -9.42
CA PRO A 68 1.37 10.91 -9.79
C PRO A 68 -0.13 10.91 -9.50
N SER A 69 -0.64 9.93 -8.78
CA SER A 69 -2.07 9.84 -8.48
C SER A 69 -2.55 11.00 -7.63
N HIS A 70 -3.75 11.50 -7.93
CA HIS A 70 -4.41 12.51 -7.12
C HIS A 70 -5.31 11.90 -6.03
N LYS A 71 -5.50 10.59 -6.04
CA LYS A 71 -6.29 9.90 -5.02
C LYS A 71 -5.44 9.65 -3.78
N PHE A 72 -6.06 9.76 -2.62
CA PHE A 72 -5.34 9.60 -1.36
C PHE A 72 -6.19 8.83 -0.34
N PRO A 73 -5.74 7.69 0.19
CA PRO A 73 -4.51 6.99 -0.19
C PRO A 73 -4.58 6.45 -1.62
N CYS A 74 -3.42 6.39 -2.29
CA CYS A 74 -3.35 5.87 -3.65
C CYS A 74 -3.41 4.35 -3.66
N LYS A 75 -3.56 3.76 -4.85
CA LYS A 75 -3.62 2.30 -4.99
C LYS A 75 -2.37 1.59 -4.47
N HIS A 76 -1.21 2.22 -4.55
CA HIS A 76 0.04 1.64 -4.05
C HIS A 76 0.03 1.53 -2.53
N SER A 77 -0.43 2.58 -1.84
CA SER A 77 -0.58 2.54 -0.39
C SER A 77 -1.57 1.47 0.04
N LEU A 78 -2.71 1.39 -0.64
CA LEU A 78 -3.72 0.36 -0.37
C LEU A 78 -3.17 -1.03 -0.64
N GLY A 79 -2.45 -1.22 -1.75
CA GLY A 79 -1.86 -2.50 -2.10
C GLY A 79 -0.88 -2.98 -1.05
N LEU A 80 -0.05 -2.07 -0.55
CA LEU A 80 0.92 -2.39 0.50
C LEU A 80 0.21 -2.81 1.79
N LEU A 81 -0.86 -2.10 2.16
CA LEU A 81 -1.66 -2.45 3.33
C LEU A 81 -2.36 -3.79 3.17
N PHE A 82 -2.98 -4.04 2.02
CA PHE A 82 -3.65 -5.32 1.75
C PHE A 82 -2.65 -6.49 1.79
N LEU A 83 -1.47 -6.30 1.20
CA LEU A 83 -0.45 -7.34 1.21
C LEU A 83 0.02 -7.64 2.62
N HIS A 84 0.27 -6.60 3.41
CA HIS A 84 0.70 -6.77 4.80
C HIS A 84 -0.37 -7.45 5.64
N ALA A 85 -1.65 -7.12 5.41
CA ALA A 85 -2.75 -7.73 6.14
C ALA A 85 -2.88 -9.23 5.84
N SER A 86 -2.64 -9.63 4.58
CA SER A 86 -2.75 -11.04 4.18
C SER A 86 -1.46 -11.83 4.43
N ARG A 87 -0.31 -11.18 4.38
CA ARG A 87 1.01 -11.82 4.51
C ARG A 87 1.92 -11.02 5.44
N PRO A 88 1.58 -10.91 6.74
CA PRO A 88 2.37 -10.06 7.65
C PRO A 88 3.76 -10.59 7.94
N ASP A 89 4.02 -11.84 7.60
CA ASP A 89 5.32 -12.50 7.82
C ASP A 89 6.35 -12.24 6.71
N LEU A 90 5.96 -11.53 5.69
CA LEU A 90 6.86 -11.24 4.57
C LEU A 90 7.54 -9.89 4.67
#